data_3e2b4c8f0cc748b1b0b2f67bc6e74399
#
_entry.id   3e2b4c8f0cc748b1b0b2f67bc6e74399
#
_cell.length_a   1.000
_cell.length_b   1.000
_cell.length_c   1.000
_cell.angle_alpha   90.00
_cell.angle_beta   90.00
_cell.angle_gamma   90.00
#
_symmetry.space_group_name_H-M   'P 1'
#
loop_
_entity.id
_entity.type
_entity.pdbx_description
1 polymer ?
#
loop_
_entity_poly.entity_id
_entity_poly.type
_entity_poly.pdbx_seq_one_letter_code
_entity_poly.pdbx_strand_id
1 'polypeptide(L)'
;MKRLNIILLFFSFYLFSCGVSIKKLNKYAAIEVYPEDEFLKISTSKKAMIVVAHDDDPAAMSGTLTMLKKQGWKIKQLCFTSGNQSRDSAMLIASKIFLDEIEFINIPPQMRRLDFDSSIIPYMPIPKSEFSSKFDLEKIHSIVLTKINEFAPTVIFTLDNEMGGYGHPEHVLLSEFVFNAFKNNQINPERLYQSVYTNSMEDKILKDRLTNQMKKWGFPNSYMSALKMYKLDGMPEPDVQINIESCAEEKMRYLRTFNERERKTIGFYVPYFEKSNAKKYFSVFNREFFRVIKPSIN
;
A
#
# COMPACT_ATOMS: atom_id res chain seq x y z
N MET A 1 42.70 -1.28 -62.01
CA MET A 1 41.38 -1.30 -61.41
C MET A 1 41.41 -2.16 -60.15
N LYS A 2 41.49 -1.53 -58.96
CA LYS A 2 41.49 -2.26 -57.65
C LYS A 2 40.04 -2.31 -57.16
N ARG A 3 39.51 -3.54 -56.96
CA ARG A 3 38.17 -3.74 -56.38
C ARG A 3 38.27 -3.56 -54.86
N LEU A 4 37.55 -2.58 -54.34
CA LEU A 4 37.39 -2.29 -52.93
C LEU A 4 36.29 -3.21 -52.37
N ASN A 5 36.64 -4.21 -51.60
CA ASN A 5 35.68 -5.05 -50.89
C ASN A 5 35.19 -4.31 -49.62
N ILE A 6 33.96 -3.79 -49.66
CA ILE A 6 33.29 -3.22 -48.51
C ILE A 6 32.71 -4.39 -47.70
N ILE A 7 33.35 -4.72 -46.57
CA ILE A 7 32.82 -5.65 -45.57
C ILE A 7 31.82 -4.84 -44.72
N LEU A 8 30.51 -5.05 -44.96
CA LEU A 8 29.45 -4.57 -44.07
C LEU A 8 29.47 -5.40 -42.79
N LEU A 9 30.07 -4.87 -41.73
CA LEU A 9 29.90 -5.40 -40.38
C LEU A 9 28.49 -5.06 -39.88
N PHE A 10 27.58 -6.04 -39.92
CA PHE A 10 26.33 -5.98 -39.20
C PHE A 10 26.64 -6.09 -37.69
N PHE A 11 26.75 -4.96 -37.04
CA PHE A 11 26.70 -4.87 -35.58
C PHE A 11 25.24 -5.12 -35.20
N SER A 12 24.88 -6.38 -34.90
CA SER A 12 23.65 -6.73 -34.20
C SER A 12 23.73 -6.16 -32.79
N PHE A 13 23.21 -4.97 -32.59
CA PHE A 13 22.90 -4.45 -31.26
C PHE A 13 21.81 -5.35 -30.64
N TYR A 14 22.22 -6.43 -30.00
CA TYR A 14 21.37 -7.09 -29.01
C TYR A 14 21.20 -6.06 -27.89
N LEU A 15 20.12 -5.30 -27.98
CA LEU A 15 19.59 -4.58 -26.82
C LEU A 15 19.22 -5.63 -25.79
N PHE A 16 20.18 -6.01 -24.95
CA PHE A 16 19.89 -6.73 -23.74
C PHE A 16 18.97 -5.80 -22.92
N SER A 17 17.67 -6.01 -23.08
CA SER A 17 16.70 -5.48 -22.15
C SER A 17 17.11 -5.98 -20.77
N CYS A 18 17.80 -5.14 -19.98
CA CYS A 18 18.18 -5.42 -18.59
C CYS A 18 16.97 -5.49 -17.66
N GLY A 19 15.88 -6.10 -18.14
CA GLY A 19 14.67 -6.33 -17.37
C GLY A 19 14.86 -7.51 -16.41
N VAL A 20 14.22 -7.41 -15.26
CA VAL A 20 14.20 -8.50 -14.27
C VAL A 20 13.54 -9.74 -14.86
N SER A 21 14.11 -10.93 -14.69
CA SER A 21 13.52 -12.18 -15.17
C SER A 21 12.29 -12.60 -14.34
N ILE A 22 11.34 -13.33 -14.96
CA ILE A 22 10.18 -13.90 -14.27
C ILE A 22 10.63 -14.80 -13.11
N LYS A 23 11.66 -15.62 -13.30
CA LYS A 23 12.24 -16.47 -12.24
C LYS A 23 12.67 -15.66 -11.01
N LYS A 24 13.17 -14.43 -11.21
CA LYS A 24 13.56 -13.53 -10.11
C LYS A 24 12.36 -12.90 -9.43
N LEU A 25 11.32 -12.55 -10.19
CA LEU A 25 10.06 -12.01 -9.64
C LEU A 25 9.32 -13.07 -8.81
N ASN A 26 9.22 -14.30 -9.30
CA ASN A 26 8.56 -15.43 -8.62
C ASN A 26 9.13 -15.73 -7.22
N LYS A 27 10.34 -15.28 -6.90
CA LYS A 27 10.88 -15.42 -5.54
C LYS A 27 10.13 -14.59 -4.49
N TYR A 28 9.37 -13.61 -4.93
CA TYR A 28 8.66 -12.66 -4.07
C TYR A 28 7.14 -12.73 -4.24
N ALA A 29 6.67 -13.57 -5.16
CA ALA A 29 5.25 -13.77 -5.39
C ALA A 29 4.62 -14.66 -4.31
N ALA A 30 3.34 -14.45 -4.05
CA ALA A 30 2.56 -15.35 -3.20
C ALA A 30 2.48 -16.75 -3.82
N ILE A 31 2.74 -17.76 -3.03
CA ILE A 31 2.52 -19.17 -3.38
C ILE A 31 1.17 -19.69 -2.88
N GLU A 32 0.61 -19.02 -1.87
CA GLU A 32 -0.68 -19.33 -1.29
C GLU A 32 -1.81 -18.89 -2.23
N VAL A 33 -2.97 -19.55 -2.08
CA VAL A 33 -4.19 -19.27 -2.83
C VAL A 33 -5.34 -19.10 -1.85
N TYR A 34 -6.08 -18.00 -2.00
CA TYR A 34 -7.25 -17.68 -1.18
C TYR A 34 -8.49 -17.58 -2.07
N PRO A 35 -9.70 -17.68 -1.50
CA PRO A 35 -10.93 -17.44 -2.25
C PRO A 35 -10.95 -16.07 -2.91
N GLU A 36 -11.56 -15.97 -4.10
CA GLU A 36 -11.86 -14.68 -4.73
C GLU A 36 -12.93 -13.94 -3.92
N ASP A 37 -12.82 -12.60 -3.86
CA ASP A 37 -13.86 -11.80 -3.23
C ASP A 37 -15.11 -11.71 -4.12
N GLU A 38 -16.22 -12.28 -3.65
CA GLU A 38 -17.50 -12.22 -4.38
C GLU A 38 -18.32 -10.99 -4.00
N PHE A 39 -18.13 -10.42 -2.80
CA PHE A 39 -18.93 -9.28 -2.34
C PHE A 39 -18.70 -8.03 -3.20
N LEU A 40 -17.47 -7.70 -3.51
CA LEU A 40 -17.16 -6.53 -4.35
C LEU A 40 -17.72 -6.66 -5.77
N LYS A 41 -17.90 -7.90 -6.27
CA LYS A 41 -18.48 -8.16 -7.60
C LYS A 41 -19.99 -7.91 -7.64
N ILE A 42 -20.70 -8.28 -6.57
CA ILE A 42 -22.19 -8.27 -6.53
C ILE A 42 -22.77 -7.07 -5.81
N SER A 43 -21.96 -6.28 -5.11
CA SER A 43 -22.44 -5.11 -4.35
C SER A 43 -23.15 -4.10 -5.26
N THR A 44 -24.36 -3.72 -4.87
CA THR A 44 -25.16 -2.72 -5.58
C THR A 44 -24.85 -1.30 -5.13
N SER A 45 -24.42 -1.11 -3.89
CA SER A 45 -23.96 0.17 -3.36
C SER A 45 -22.44 0.28 -3.58
N LYS A 46 -22.04 1.19 -4.47
CA LYS A 46 -20.68 1.27 -4.99
C LYS A 46 -19.93 2.49 -4.46
N LYS A 47 -19.72 2.54 -3.15
CA LYS A 47 -18.96 3.61 -2.48
C LYS A 47 -17.81 2.98 -1.68
N ALA A 48 -16.58 3.25 -2.06
CA ALA A 48 -15.39 2.79 -1.36
C ALA A 48 -14.63 3.98 -0.76
N MET A 49 -14.18 3.85 0.47
CA MET A 49 -13.28 4.82 1.09
C MET A 49 -11.96 4.15 1.44
N ILE A 50 -10.86 4.81 1.12
CA ILE A 50 -9.54 4.41 1.53
C ILE A 50 -9.17 5.28 2.72
N VAL A 51 -8.88 4.67 3.86
CA VAL A 51 -8.44 5.37 5.08
C VAL A 51 -7.05 4.86 5.43
N VAL A 52 -6.04 5.66 5.12
CA VAL A 52 -4.62 5.31 5.26
C VAL A 52 -3.83 6.50 5.80
N ALA A 53 -2.66 6.25 6.36
CA ALA A 53 -1.85 7.31 6.94
C ALA A 53 -1.22 8.19 5.88
N HIS A 54 -0.69 7.59 4.80
CA HIS A 54 0.04 8.31 3.77
C HIS A 54 -0.62 8.18 2.41
N ASP A 55 -0.27 9.09 1.55
CA ASP A 55 -0.79 9.21 0.19
C ASP A 55 -0.33 8.07 -0.74
N ASP A 56 0.78 7.41 -0.43
CA ASP A 56 1.35 6.29 -1.20
C ASP A 56 0.96 4.89 -0.67
N ASP A 57 0.33 4.79 0.49
CA ASP A 57 -0.13 3.51 1.06
C ASP A 57 -1.07 2.72 0.13
N PRO A 58 -1.94 3.38 -0.70
CA PRO A 58 -2.76 2.65 -1.67
C PRO A 58 -1.97 1.85 -2.70
N ALA A 59 -0.64 2.00 -2.78
CA ALA A 59 0.20 1.15 -3.63
C ALA A 59 -0.03 -0.35 -3.38
N ALA A 60 -0.34 -0.75 -2.15
CA ALA A 60 -0.65 -2.12 -1.79
C ALA A 60 -1.94 -2.66 -2.43
N MET A 61 -2.93 -1.77 -2.71
CA MET A 61 -4.29 -2.14 -3.15
C MET A 61 -4.75 -1.44 -4.44
N SER A 62 -3.86 -0.72 -5.13
CA SER A 62 -4.21 0.12 -6.29
C SER A 62 -4.74 -0.64 -7.50
N GLY A 63 -4.44 -1.94 -7.63
CA GLY A 63 -5.04 -2.79 -8.66
C GLY A 63 -6.52 -3.03 -8.41
N THR A 64 -6.89 -3.41 -7.19
CA THR A 64 -8.27 -3.57 -6.73
C THR A 64 -9.05 -2.26 -6.87
N LEU A 65 -8.49 -1.15 -6.41
CA LEU A 65 -9.13 0.16 -6.52
C LEU A 65 -9.38 0.57 -7.97
N THR A 66 -8.43 0.29 -8.87
CA THR A 66 -8.59 0.51 -10.31
C THR A 66 -9.71 -0.35 -10.89
N MET A 67 -9.79 -1.62 -10.50
CA MET A 67 -10.87 -2.52 -10.92
C MET A 67 -12.24 -2.00 -10.45
N LEU A 68 -12.36 -1.61 -9.19
CA LEU A 68 -13.59 -1.02 -8.65
C LEU A 68 -13.98 0.26 -9.40
N LYS A 69 -13.02 1.13 -9.71
CA LYS A 69 -13.27 2.34 -10.51
C LYS A 69 -13.85 2.01 -11.88
N LYS A 70 -13.27 1.02 -12.57
CA LYS A 70 -13.78 0.53 -13.87
C LYS A 70 -15.20 -0.05 -13.76
N GLN A 71 -15.58 -0.57 -12.60
CA GLN A 71 -16.90 -1.09 -12.29
C GLN A 71 -17.91 -0.01 -11.84
N GLY A 72 -17.51 1.27 -11.85
CA GLY A 72 -18.38 2.39 -11.51
C GLY A 72 -18.48 2.72 -10.02
N TRP A 73 -17.52 2.27 -9.21
CA TRP A 73 -17.45 2.67 -7.80
C TRP A 73 -17.02 4.13 -7.67
N LYS A 74 -17.65 4.84 -6.74
CA LYS A 74 -17.18 6.14 -6.25
C LYS A 74 -16.13 5.89 -5.16
N ILE A 75 -14.91 6.39 -5.38
CA ILE A 75 -13.76 6.09 -4.51
C ILE A 75 -13.19 7.39 -3.96
N LYS A 76 -13.14 7.48 -2.63
CA LYS A 76 -12.55 8.60 -1.89
C LYS A 76 -11.38 8.11 -1.04
N GLN A 77 -10.30 8.86 -1.00
CA GLN A 77 -9.18 8.64 -0.07
C GLN A 77 -9.18 9.67 1.04
N LEU A 78 -8.92 9.24 2.25
CA LEU A 78 -8.62 10.05 3.43
C LEU A 78 -7.23 9.68 3.95
N CYS A 79 -6.33 10.65 4.01
CA CYS A 79 -4.98 10.44 4.54
C CYS A 79 -4.44 11.73 5.18
N PHE A 80 -3.33 11.63 5.92
CA PHE A 80 -2.65 12.81 6.43
C PHE A 80 -1.99 13.59 5.29
N THR A 81 -1.87 14.91 5.46
CA THR A 81 -1.05 15.73 4.56
C THR A 81 0.42 15.32 4.67
N SER A 82 1.12 15.27 3.53
CA SER A 82 2.57 14.99 3.53
C SER A 82 3.39 16.18 4.04
N GLY A 83 2.85 17.40 3.95
CA GLY A 83 3.57 18.62 4.18
C GLY A 83 4.64 18.95 3.12
N ASN A 84 4.64 18.21 1.99
CA ASN A 84 5.58 18.39 0.88
C ASN A 84 4.81 18.59 -0.44
N GLN A 85 4.81 19.82 -0.97
CA GLN A 85 4.04 20.21 -2.15
C GLN A 85 4.38 19.37 -3.41
N SER A 86 5.65 19.02 -3.60
CA SER A 86 6.06 18.18 -4.75
C SER A 86 5.48 16.77 -4.66
N ARG A 87 5.47 16.20 -3.46
CA ARG A 87 4.86 14.89 -3.19
C ARG A 87 3.35 14.96 -3.39
N ASP A 88 2.70 15.95 -2.81
CA ASP A 88 1.26 16.15 -2.92
C ASP A 88 0.83 16.33 -4.39
N SER A 89 1.60 17.06 -5.19
CA SER A 89 1.34 17.23 -6.63
C SER A 89 1.48 15.91 -7.41
N ALA A 90 2.51 15.11 -7.15
CA ALA A 90 2.68 13.79 -7.77
C ALA A 90 1.53 12.85 -7.38
N MET A 91 1.11 12.89 -6.13
CA MET A 91 0.00 12.12 -5.61
C MET A 91 -1.33 12.50 -6.28
N LEU A 92 -1.63 13.79 -6.47
CA LEU A 92 -2.83 14.24 -7.17
C LEU A 92 -2.90 13.75 -8.62
N ILE A 93 -1.76 13.58 -9.29
CA ILE A 93 -1.70 13.00 -10.63
C ILE A 93 -1.94 11.49 -10.57
N ALA A 94 -1.29 10.79 -9.64
CA ALA A 94 -1.44 9.35 -9.46
C ALA A 94 -2.88 8.97 -9.10
N SER A 95 -3.50 9.75 -8.22
CA SER A 95 -4.86 9.51 -7.71
C SER A 95 -5.92 9.48 -8.80
N LYS A 96 -5.78 10.31 -9.86
CA LYS A 96 -6.73 10.36 -10.98
C LYS A 96 -6.93 9.02 -11.71
N ILE A 97 -6.09 8.02 -11.43
CA ILE A 97 -6.19 6.69 -12.03
C ILE A 97 -7.40 5.93 -11.47
N PHE A 98 -7.68 6.07 -10.16
CA PHE A 98 -8.80 5.36 -9.52
C PHE A 98 -9.62 6.20 -8.53
N LEU A 99 -9.13 7.36 -8.06
CA LEU A 99 -9.88 8.19 -7.12
C LEU A 99 -10.82 9.16 -7.83
N ASP A 100 -11.97 9.40 -7.20
CA ASP A 100 -12.85 10.53 -7.49
C ASP A 100 -12.48 11.73 -6.64
N GLU A 101 -12.04 11.48 -5.40
CA GLU A 101 -11.77 12.52 -4.42
C GLU A 101 -10.65 12.08 -3.48
N ILE A 102 -9.80 13.03 -3.12
CA ILE A 102 -8.84 12.89 -2.03
C ILE A 102 -9.09 13.98 -1.01
N GLU A 103 -9.12 13.60 0.25
CA GLU A 103 -9.24 14.52 1.37
C GLU A 103 -8.08 14.33 2.33
N PHE A 104 -7.44 15.43 2.68
CA PHE A 104 -6.32 15.41 3.61
C PHE A 104 -6.78 15.73 5.02
N ILE A 105 -6.35 14.92 5.98
CA ILE A 105 -6.39 15.28 7.40
C ILE A 105 -5.30 16.34 7.61
N ASN A 106 -5.71 17.61 7.62
CA ASN A 106 -4.81 18.77 7.68
C ASN A 106 -4.21 18.97 9.08
N ILE A 107 -3.51 17.95 9.55
CA ILE A 107 -2.70 17.99 10.77
C ILE A 107 -1.24 17.78 10.31
N PRO A 108 -0.39 18.80 10.33
CA PRO A 108 1.02 18.66 9.94
C PRO A 108 1.74 17.63 10.82
N PRO A 109 2.79 16.96 10.33
CA PRO A 109 3.52 15.94 11.07
C PRO A 109 3.94 16.36 12.48
N GLN A 110 4.47 17.58 12.63
CA GLN A 110 4.90 18.15 13.92
C GLN A 110 3.73 18.48 14.87
N MET A 111 2.49 18.50 14.39
CA MET A 111 1.30 18.74 15.22
C MET A 111 0.55 17.46 15.54
N ARG A 112 0.64 16.44 14.68
CA ARG A 112 0.01 15.14 14.96
C ARG A 112 0.90 14.21 15.79
N ARG A 113 2.22 14.41 15.74
CA ARG A 113 3.20 13.76 16.61
C ARG A 113 3.79 14.76 17.59
N LEU A 114 3.50 14.56 18.88
CA LEU A 114 3.97 15.45 19.95
C LEU A 114 5.48 15.34 20.19
N ASP A 115 6.09 14.21 19.80
CA ASP A 115 7.53 13.97 19.85
C ASP A 115 8.20 14.09 18.49
N PHE A 116 7.61 14.84 17.55
CA PHE A 116 8.14 14.94 16.21
C PHE A 116 9.54 15.54 16.20
N ASP A 117 10.50 14.77 15.72
CA ASP A 117 11.87 15.18 15.44
C ASP A 117 12.24 14.67 14.04
N SER A 118 12.55 15.58 13.13
CA SER A 118 12.90 15.25 11.75
C SER A 118 14.20 14.45 11.61
N SER A 119 15.04 14.40 12.65
CA SER A 119 16.26 13.57 12.70
C SER A 119 15.95 12.11 13.06
N ILE A 120 14.78 11.83 13.66
CA ILE A 120 14.36 10.49 14.02
C ILE A 120 13.75 9.81 12.80
N ILE A 121 14.00 8.50 12.64
CA ILE A 121 13.42 7.69 11.59
C ILE A 121 11.92 7.52 11.87
N PRO A 122 11.03 8.16 11.09
CA PRO A 122 9.61 8.25 11.44
C PRO A 122 8.85 6.92 11.32
N TYR A 123 9.42 5.92 10.64
CA TYR A 123 8.77 4.64 10.36
C TYR A 123 9.16 3.49 11.31
N MET A 124 9.98 3.77 12.34
CA MET A 124 10.25 2.77 13.38
C MET A 124 9.04 2.64 14.30
N PRO A 125 8.67 1.41 14.69
CA PRO A 125 7.53 1.19 15.58
C PRO A 125 7.78 1.82 16.94
N ILE A 126 6.69 2.26 17.56
CA ILE A 126 6.64 2.70 18.98
C ILE A 126 5.59 1.86 19.72
N PRO A 127 5.71 1.69 21.04
CA PRO A 127 4.70 0.98 21.83
C PRO A 127 3.30 1.62 21.66
N LYS A 128 2.27 0.81 21.46
CA LYS A 128 0.88 1.32 21.36
C LYS A 128 0.44 2.06 22.63
N SER A 129 0.97 1.68 23.80
CA SER A 129 0.73 2.38 25.07
C SER A 129 1.25 3.81 25.10
N GLU A 130 2.15 4.17 24.19
CA GLU A 130 2.70 5.53 24.08
C GLU A 130 1.93 6.39 23.09
N PHE A 131 0.97 5.85 22.32
CA PHE A 131 0.26 6.61 21.27
C PHE A 131 -0.42 7.86 21.83
N SER A 132 -1.07 7.79 22.99
CA SER A 132 -1.72 8.95 23.62
C SER A 132 -0.76 10.06 24.04
N SER A 133 0.51 9.75 24.26
CA SER A 133 1.54 10.75 24.56
C SER A 133 2.26 11.28 23.32
N LYS A 134 2.12 10.59 22.18
CA LYS A 134 2.83 10.89 20.93
C LYS A 134 1.95 11.49 19.84
N PHE A 135 0.62 11.31 19.92
CA PHE A 135 -0.35 11.77 18.92
C PHE A 135 -1.52 12.50 19.57
N ASP A 136 -2.06 13.50 18.87
CA ASP A 136 -3.33 14.14 19.23
C ASP A 136 -4.49 13.22 18.82
N LEU A 137 -4.73 12.16 19.65
CA LEU A 137 -5.70 11.12 19.35
C LEU A 137 -7.11 11.67 19.22
N GLU A 138 -7.54 12.58 20.13
CA GLU A 138 -8.88 13.14 20.13
C GLU A 138 -9.18 13.85 18.81
N LYS A 139 -8.29 14.72 18.38
CA LYS A 139 -8.42 15.46 17.14
C LYS A 139 -8.40 14.55 15.91
N ILE A 140 -7.47 13.59 15.85
CA ILE A 140 -7.36 12.65 14.75
C ILE A 140 -8.64 11.82 14.64
N HIS A 141 -9.09 11.24 15.75
CA HIS A 141 -10.27 10.39 15.79
C HIS A 141 -11.53 11.15 15.40
N SER A 142 -11.73 12.36 15.94
CA SER A 142 -12.88 13.22 15.62
C SER A 142 -12.96 13.52 14.12
N ILE A 143 -11.84 13.91 13.50
CA ILE A 143 -11.81 14.22 12.07
C ILE A 143 -12.10 12.96 11.25
N VAL A 144 -11.45 11.83 11.55
CA VAL A 144 -11.60 10.60 10.78
C VAL A 144 -13.01 10.07 10.85
N LEU A 145 -13.63 10.02 12.05
CA LEU A 145 -15.03 9.61 12.23
C LEU A 145 -15.99 10.50 11.43
N THR A 146 -15.83 11.82 11.55
CA THR A 146 -16.67 12.78 10.82
C THR A 146 -16.59 12.52 9.32
N LYS A 147 -15.38 12.39 8.76
CA LYS A 147 -15.19 12.21 7.31
C LYS A 147 -15.70 10.87 6.79
N ILE A 148 -15.55 9.80 7.56
CA ILE A 148 -16.12 8.48 7.20
C ILE A 148 -17.64 8.56 7.19
N ASN A 149 -18.25 9.13 8.24
CA ASN A 149 -19.70 9.20 8.37
C ASN A 149 -20.34 10.16 7.33
N GLU A 150 -19.70 11.28 7.00
CA GLU A 150 -20.13 12.18 5.92
C GLU A 150 -20.13 11.48 4.56
N PHE A 151 -19.11 10.71 4.25
CA PHE A 151 -19.02 9.97 2.98
C PHE A 151 -19.96 8.76 2.98
N ALA A 152 -20.17 8.11 4.12
CA ALA A 152 -20.97 6.89 4.30
C ALA A 152 -20.60 5.80 3.28
N PRO A 153 -19.38 5.23 3.35
CA PRO A 153 -18.90 4.23 2.40
C PRO A 153 -19.61 2.89 2.61
N THR A 154 -19.79 2.14 1.52
CA THR A 154 -20.21 0.72 1.57
C THR A 154 -19.07 -0.14 2.07
N VAL A 155 -17.84 0.16 1.64
CA VAL A 155 -16.63 -0.54 2.07
C VAL A 155 -15.52 0.44 2.42
N ILE A 156 -14.68 0.05 3.38
CA ILE A 156 -13.46 0.79 3.70
C ILE A 156 -12.26 -0.11 3.39
N PHE A 157 -11.25 0.46 2.75
CA PHE A 157 -9.93 -0.13 2.57
C PHE A 157 -8.92 0.56 3.49
N THR A 158 -8.10 -0.23 4.18
CA THR A 158 -7.05 0.27 5.07
C THR A 158 -5.89 -0.74 5.15
N LEU A 159 -4.86 -0.44 5.93
CA LEU A 159 -3.84 -1.42 6.29
C LEU A 159 -4.32 -2.29 7.46
N ASP A 160 -3.57 -3.35 7.81
CA ASP A 160 -3.92 -4.17 8.96
C ASP A 160 -3.84 -3.38 10.27
N ASN A 161 -4.71 -3.70 11.23
CA ASN A 161 -4.79 -2.99 12.51
C ASN A 161 -3.76 -3.46 13.56
N GLU A 162 -3.05 -4.55 13.29
CA GLU A 162 -2.12 -5.13 14.26
C GLU A 162 -0.76 -4.45 14.19
N MET A 163 -0.24 -4.22 12.97
CA MET A 163 1.05 -3.61 12.75
C MET A 163 1.12 -2.59 11.61
N GLY A 164 -0.02 -2.28 10.95
CA GLY A 164 -0.06 -1.30 9.87
C GLY A 164 0.87 -1.65 8.71
N GLY A 165 0.94 -2.91 8.32
CA GLY A 165 1.80 -3.43 7.28
C GLY A 165 3.23 -3.73 7.73
N TYR A 166 3.95 -2.76 8.30
CA TYR A 166 5.36 -2.95 8.67
C TYR A 166 5.79 -2.18 9.92
N GLY A 167 4.83 -1.76 10.74
CA GLY A 167 5.09 -1.14 12.04
C GLY A 167 5.26 0.38 12.03
N HIS A 168 4.94 1.07 10.91
CA HIS A 168 4.94 2.53 10.93
C HIS A 168 3.89 3.04 11.94
N PRO A 169 4.26 3.92 12.90
CA PRO A 169 3.35 4.32 13.98
C PRO A 169 2.02 4.91 13.49
N GLU A 170 2.07 5.75 12.46
CA GLU A 170 0.85 6.38 11.90
C GLU A 170 -0.04 5.37 11.16
N HIS A 171 0.54 4.33 10.53
CA HIS A 171 -0.23 3.24 9.93
C HIS A 171 -0.98 2.45 10.99
N VAL A 172 -0.28 2.04 12.06
CA VAL A 172 -0.88 1.29 13.18
C VAL A 172 -1.96 2.11 13.84
N LEU A 173 -1.67 3.37 14.16
CA LEU A 173 -2.62 4.30 14.79
C LEU A 173 -3.94 4.36 14.01
N LEU A 174 -3.84 4.65 12.71
CA LEU A 174 -5.05 4.94 11.91
C LEU A 174 -5.82 3.67 11.57
N SER A 175 -5.14 2.58 11.22
CA SER A 175 -5.80 1.30 10.91
C SER A 175 -6.44 0.66 12.15
N GLU A 176 -5.80 0.75 13.32
CA GLU A 176 -6.37 0.30 14.59
C GLU A 176 -7.58 1.13 14.98
N PHE A 177 -7.51 2.45 14.79
CA PHE A 177 -8.66 3.32 15.05
C PHE A 177 -9.86 2.97 14.15
N VAL A 178 -9.65 2.83 12.84
CA VAL A 178 -10.74 2.46 11.89
C VAL A 178 -11.32 1.09 12.25
N PHE A 179 -10.48 0.11 12.58
CA PHE A 179 -10.92 -1.21 13.03
C PHE A 179 -11.79 -1.11 14.29
N ASN A 180 -11.35 -0.38 15.32
CA ASN A 180 -12.07 -0.22 16.58
C ASN A 180 -13.38 0.56 16.38
N ALA A 181 -13.37 1.61 15.55
CA ALA A 181 -14.58 2.37 15.22
C ALA A 181 -15.63 1.48 14.51
N PHE A 182 -15.20 0.59 13.62
CA PHE A 182 -16.07 -0.38 12.97
C PHE A 182 -16.61 -1.42 13.96
N LYS A 183 -15.77 -2.01 14.80
CA LYS A 183 -16.17 -3.01 15.81
C LYS A 183 -17.14 -2.43 16.86
N ASN A 184 -17.01 -1.14 17.16
CA ASN A 184 -17.85 -0.43 18.13
C ASN A 184 -19.08 0.25 17.48
N ASN A 185 -19.37 -0.04 16.20
CA ASN A 185 -20.50 0.54 15.45
C ASN A 185 -20.49 2.09 15.39
N GLN A 186 -19.33 2.73 15.49
CA GLN A 186 -19.18 4.17 15.32
C GLN A 186 -19.16 4.57 13.84
N ILE A 187 -18.84 3.62 12.96
CA ILE A 187 -18.93 3.68 11.50
C ILE A 187 -19.63 2.41 10.99
N ASN A 188 -20.36 2.49 9.87
CA ASN A 188 -21.24 1.41 9.43
C ASN A 188 -21.00 0.96 7.96
N PRO A 189 -19.76 0.73 7.51
CA PRO A 189 -19.56 0.06 6.22
C PRO A 189 -20.02 -1.41 6.32
N GLU A 190 -20.40 -2.00 5.20
CA GLU A 190 -20.74 -3.42 5.14
C GLU A 190 -19.51 -4.33 5.32
N ARG A 191 -18.32 -3.84 4.95
CA ARG A 191 -17.05 -4.55 5.12
C ARG A 191 -15.87 -3.58 5.29
N LEU A 192 -14.90 -4.03 6.09
CA LEU A 192 -13.59 -3.41 6.20
C LEU A 192 -12.55 -4.36 5.58
N TYR A 193 -11.84 -3.90 4.56
CA TYR A 193 -10.76 -4.62 3.88
C TYR A 193 -9.41 -4.11 4.39
N GLN A 194 -8.65 -5.01 4.95
CA GLN A 194 -7.30 -4.73 5.41
C GLN A 194 -6.29 -5.37 4.45
N SER A 195 -5.47 -4.54 3.80
CA SER A 195 -4.41 -5.04 2.93
C SER A 195 -3.33 -5.75 3.73
N VAL A 196 -3.02 -6.97 3.35
CA VAL A 196 -2.04 -7.82 4.01
C VAL A 196 -1.17 -8.55 2.99
N TYR A 197 0.00 -9.04 3.42
CA TYR A 197 0.79 -9.97 2.64
C TYR A 197 0.44 -11.41 3.02
N THR A 198 0.73 -12.36 2.12
CA THR A 198 0.72 -13.78 2.46
C THR A 198 2.01 -14.14 3.20
N ASN A 199 2.03 -15.28 3.90
CA ASN A 199 3.20 -15.73 4.65
C ASN A 199 4.47 -15.80 3.78
N SER A 200 4.36 -16.32 2.54
CA SER A 200 5.48 -16.39 1.62
C SER A 200 5.99 -15.01 1.17
N MET A 201 5.09 -14.05 0.99
CA MET A 201 5.46 -12.67 0.67
C MET A 201 6.12 -11.98 1.86
N GLU A 202 5.59 -12.17 3.08
CA GLU A 202 6.20 -11.64 4.31
C GLU A 202 7.65 -12.11 4.45
N ASP A 203 7.87 -13.42 4.33
CA ASP A 203 9.20 -14.01 4.46
C ASP A 203 10.18 -13.41 3.45
N LYS A 204 9.79 -13.29 2.19
CA LYS A 204 10.68 -12.86 1.12
C LYS A 204 10.82 -11.35 0.98
N ILE A 205 9.76 -10.59 1.26
CA ILE A 205 9.75 -9.14 1.09
C ILE A 205 10.07 -8.45 2.42
N LEU A 206 9.32 -8.75 3.48
CA LEU A 206 9.42 -8.01 4.73
C LEU A 206 10.54 -8.54 5.64
N LYS A 207 10.72 -9.86 5.75
CA LYS A 207 11.81 -10.43 6.56
C LYS A 207 13.14 -10.38 5.81
N ASP A 208 13.24 -11.00 4.62
CA ASP A 208 14.52 -11.13 3.92
C ASP A 208 14.96 -9.82 3.22
N ARG A 209 14.12 -9.34 2.27
CA ARG A 209 14.50 -8.21 1.40
C ARG A 209 14.59 -6.90 2.17
N LEU A 210 13.60 -6.56 3.00
CA LEU A 210 13.59 -5.32 3.78
C LEU A 210 14.78 -5.29 4.75
N THR A 211 15.10 -6.39 5.43
CA THR A 211 16.31 -6.48 6.28
C THR A 211 17.57 -6.10 5.51
N ASN A 212 17.74 -6.64 4.30
CA ASN A 212 18.90 -6.35 3.48
C ASN A 212 18.94 -4.89 3.00
N GLN A 213 17.81 -4.26 2.78
CA GLN A 213 17.74 -2.84 2.39
C GLN A 213 18.01 -1.92 3.57
N MET A 214 17.36 -2.17 4.72
CA MET A 214 17.52 -1.36 5.93
C MET A 214 18.95 -1.42 6.47
N LYS A 215 19.59 -2.59 6.44
CA LYS A 215 20.99 -2.77 6.83
C LYS A 215 21.95 -1.87 6.03
N LYS A 216 21.69 -1.64 4.73
CA LYS A 216 22.51 -0.75 3.89
C LYS A 216 22.46 0.70 4.36
N TRP A 217 21.41 1.09 5.06
CA TRP A 217 21.22 2.43 5.61
C TRP A 217 21.60 2.53 7.08
N GLY A 218 22.07 1.43 7.68
CA GLY A 218 22.45 1.39 9.08
C GLY A 218 21.27 1.25 10.05
N PHE A 219 20.10 0.82 9.57
CA PHE A 219 18.89 0.74 10.38
C PHE A 219 18.42 -0.71 10.59
N PRO A 220 17.75 -1.00 11.72
CA PRO A 220 17.06 -2.26 11.92
C PRO A 220 15.86 -2.38 10.96
N ASN A 221 15.41 -3.61 10.72
CA ASN A 221 14.20 -3.86 9.98
C ASN A 221 12.98 -3.44 10.82
N SER A 222 12.19 -2.46 10.35
CA SER A 222 11.01 -1.94 11.06
C SER A 222 9.95 -3.03 11.28
N TYR A 223 9.71 -3.88 10.28
CA TYR A 223 8.78 -5.01 10.38
C TYR A 223 9.19 -5.99 11.49
N MET A 224 10.45 -6.44 11.52
CA MET A 224 10.96 -7.33 12.57
C MET A 224 10.90 -6.68 13.94
N SER A 225 11.14 -5.37 14.03
CA SER A 225 11.03 -4.59 15.26
C SER A 225 9.58 -4.52 15.73
N ALA A 226 8.62 -4.35 14.81
CA ALA A 226 7.19 -4.33 15.12
C ALA A 226 6.68 -5.69 15.61
N LEU A 227 7.05 -6.79 14.95
CA LEU A 227 6.72 -8.15 15.42
C LEU A 227 7.12 -8.35 16.87
N LYS A 228 8.38 -8.01 17.19
CA LYS A 228 8.89 -8.13 18.56
C LYS A 228 8.15 -7.22 19.54
N MET A 229 7.92 -5.96 19.17
CA MET A 229 7.30 -4.95 20.02
C MET A 229 5.85 -5.27 20.32
N TYR A 230 5.08 -5.67 19.30
CA TYR A 230 3.65 -5.96 19.42
C TYR A 230 3.36 -7.43 19.76
N LYS A 231 4.41 -8.27 19.88
CA LYS A 231 4.33 -9.71 20.21
C LYS A 231 3.47 -10.47 19.18
N LEU A 232 3.76 -10.26 17.90
CA LEU A 232 3.09 -10.88 16.77
C LEU A 232 4.02 -11.87 16.07
N ASP A 233 3.45 -12.90 15.44
CA ASP A 233 4.20 -13.88 14.65
C ASP A 233 4.29 -13.49 13.16
N GLY A 234 3.38 -12.66 12.68
CA GLY A 234 3.27 -12.17 11.30
C GLY A 234 2.13 -11.19 11.14
N MET A 235 1.81 -10.86 9.88
CA MET A 235 0.58 -10.17 9.54
C MET A 235 -0.63 -11.11 9.69
N PRO A 236 -1.84 -10.57 9.84
CA PRO A 236 -3.04 -11.39 9.78
C PRO A 236 -3.15 -12.14 8.45
N GLU A 237 -3.63 -13.38 8.49
CA GLU A 237 -3.91 -14.19 7.31
C GLU A 237 -4.94 -13.49 6.39
N PRO A 238 -4.76 -13.52 5.06
CA PRO A 238 -5.79 -13.09 4.13
C PRO A 238 -7.04 -13.97 4.18
N ASP A 239 -8.23 -13.38 4.07
CA ASP A 239 -9.49 -14.10 3.86
C ASP A 239 -9.79 -14.27 2.37
N VAL A 240 -9.35 -13.28 1.56
CA VAL A 240 -9.62 -13.23 0.13
C VAL A 240 -8.43 -12.73 -0.67
N GLN A 241 -8.41 -13.13 -1.95
CA GLN A 241 -7.56 -12.54 -2.98
C GLN A 241 -8.40 -11.85 -4.06
N ILE A 242 -7.81 -10.89 -4.75
CA ILE A 242 -8.43 -10.22 -5.89
C ILE A 242 -7.45 -10.24 -7.05
N ASN A 243 -7.86 -10.82 -8.19
CA ASN A 243 -7.06 -10.82 -9.40
C ASN A 243 -7.06 -9.43 -10.04
N ILE A 244 -5.87 -8.87 -10.23
CA ILE A 244 -5.66 -7.51 -10.73
C ILE A 244 -4.95 -7.45 -12.09
N GLU A 245 -4.78 -8.58 -12.77
CA GLU A 245 -4.03 -8.65 -14.03
C GLU A 245 -4.62 -7.72 -15.10
N SER A 246 -5.94 -7.57 -15.15
CA SER A 246 -6.64 -6.66 -16.06
C SER A 246 -6.40 -5.17 -15.78
N CYS A 247 -5.78 -4.85 -14.64
CA CYS A 247 -5.43 -3.48 -14.21
C CYS A 247 -3.92 -3.24 -14.17
N ALA A 248 -3.13 -4.12 -14.81
CA ALA A 248 -1.67 -4.12 -14.77
C ALA A 248 -1.04 -2.78 -15.20
N GLU A 249 -1.52 -2.21 -16.31
CA GLU A 249 -0.98 -0.95 -16.86
C GLU A 249 -1.30 0.23 -15.95
N GLU A 250 -2.53 0.32 -15.45
CA GLU A 250 -2.95 1.39 -14.56
C GLU A 250 -2.22 1.32 -13.22
N LYS A 251 -2.11 0.13 -12.62
CA LYS A 251 -1.35 -0.05 -11.38
C LYS A 251 0.12 0.30 -11.56
N MET A 252 0.75 -0.14 -12.65
CA MET A 252 2.15 0.23 -12.94
C MET A 252 2.30 1.74 -13.14
N ARG A 253 1.37 2.37 -13.84
CA ARG A 253 1.36 3.83 -14.02
C ARG A 253 1.23 4.54 -12.69
N TYR A 254 0.33 4.10 -11.80
CA TYR A 254 0.19 4.63 -10.45
C TYR A 254 1.52 4.57 -9.70
N LEU A 255 2.14 3.41 -9.59
CA LEU A 255 3.40 3.20 -8.89
C LEU A 255 4.55 4.08 -9.41
N ARG A 256 4.55 4.39 -10.71
CA ARG A 256 5.60 5.18 -11.37
C ARG A 256 5.35 6.69 -11.39
N THR A 257 4.17 7.13 -11.01
CA THR A 257 3.85 8.57 -10.98
C THR A 257 4.52 9.28 -9.81
N PHE A 258 4.81 8.57 -8.74
CA PHE A 258 5.52 9.12 -7.59
C PHE A 258 6.93 9.57 -7.97
N ASN A 259 7.48 10.54 -7.22
CA ASN A 259 8.84 10.99 -7.43
C ASN A 259 9.88 9.90 -7.08
N GLU A 260 11.14 10.13 -7.40
CA GLU A 260 12.21 9.11 -7.27
C GLU A 260 12.36 8.62 -5.83
N ARG A 261 12.22 9.50 -4.84
CA ARG A 261 12.37 9.15 -3.43
C ARG A 261 11.28 8.19 -2.99
N GLU A 262 10.01 8.53 -3.26
CA GLU A 262 8.86 7.69 -2.92
C GLU A 262 8.90 6.36 -3.70
N ARG A 263 9.27 6.37 -4.98
CA ARG A 263 9.43 5.12 -5.75
C ARG A 263 10.51 4.20 -5.16
N LYS A 264 11.60 4.75 -4.62
CA LYS A 264 12.60 3.95 -3.90
C LYS A 264 12.02 3.31 -2.65
N THR A 265 11.20 4.04 -1.89
CA THR A 265 10.51 3.53 -0.70
C THR A 265 9.50 2.47 -1.08
N ILE A 266 8.61 2.74 -2.03
CA ILE A 266 7.66 1.76 -2.58
C ILE A 266 8.40 0.50 -3.06
N GLY A 267 9.55 0.64 -3.68
CA GLY A 267 10.38 -0.46 -4.16
C GLY A 267 10.92 -1.40 -3.07
N PHE A 268 10.83 -1.05 -1.79
CA PHE A 268 11.15 -1.98 -0.69
C PHE A 268 10.07 -3.03 -0.56
N TYR A 269 8.83 -2.63 -0.72
CA TYR A 269 7.62 -3.44 -0.54
C TYR A 269 7.11 -4.03 -1.86
N VAL A 270 7.36 -3.36 -2.99
CA VAL A 270 6.97 -3.77 -4.35
C VAL A 270 8.23 -4.09 -5.16
N PRO A 271 8.78 -5.32 -5.06
CA PRO A 271 10.11 -5.65 -5.57
C PRO A 271 10.23 -5.48 -7.09
N TYR A 272 11.21 -4.70 -7.57
CA TYR A 272 11.58 -4.59 -8.98
C TYR A 272 10.52 -3.99 -9.93
N PHE A 273 9.48 -3.34 -9.45
CA PHE A 273 8.44 -2.78 -10.33
C PHE A 273 8.99 -1.78 -11.36
N GLU A 274 10.00 -0.98 -11.01
CA GLU A 274 10.63 -0.03 -11.94
C GLU A 274 11.44 -0.72 -13.07
N LYS A 275 11.86 -1.97 -12.85
CA LYS A 275 12.72 -2.74 -13.76
C LYS A 275 11.96 -3.73 -14.64
N SER A 276 10.63 -3.64 -14.69
CA SER A 276 9.75 -4.55 -15.43
C SER A 276 8.67 -3.77 -16.15
N ASN A 277 8.22 -4.22 -17.33
CA ASN A 277 6.98 -3.71 -17.88
C ASN A 277 5.77 -4.25 -17.11
N ALA A 278 4.64 -3.58 -17.22
CA ALA A 278 3.44 -3.90 -16.45
C ALA A 278 2.95 -5.33 -16.69
N LYS A 279 2.77 -5.73 -17.95
CA LYS A 279 2.28 -7.06 -18.31
C LYS A 279 3.13 -8.17 -17.70
N LYS A 280 4.46 -8.09 -17.84
CA LYS A 280 5.39 -9.07 -17.27
C LYS A 280 5.37 -9.06 -15.73
N TYR A 281 5.30 -7.88 -15.13
CA TYR A 281 5.31 -7.74 -13.67
C TYR A 281 4.03 -8.34 -13.07
N PHE A 282 2.88 -7.93 -13.58
CA PHE A 282 1.59 -8.36 -13.06
C PHE A 282 1.10 -9.71 -13.60
N SER A 283 1.83 -10.38 -14.51
CA SER A 283 1.66 -11.82 -14.71
C SER A 283 2.20 -12.65 -13.54
N VAL A 284 3.03 -12.05 -12.66
CA VAL A 284 3.59 -12.68 -11.47
C VAL A 284 2.89 -12.17 -10.21
N PHE A 285 2.77 -10.85 -10.05
CA PHE A 285 2.09 -10.21 -8.92
C PHE A 285 0.64 -9.85 -9.30
N ASN A 286 -0.09 -10.85 -9.78
CA ASN A 286 -1.43 -10.68 -10.35
C ASN A 286 -2.55 -10.63 -9.32
N ARG A 287 -2.24 -10.68 -8.02
CA ARG A 287 -3.23 -10.71 -6.94
C ARG A 287 -2.88 -9.71 -5.85
N GLU A 288 -3.91 -9.15 -5.26
CA GLU A 288 -3.89 -8.39 -4.00
C GLU A 288 -4.65 -9.19 -2.95
N PHE A 289 -4.24 -9.08 -1.68
CA PHE A 289 -4.71 -9.92 -0.60
C PHE A 289 -5.29 -9.08 0.53
N PHE A 290 -6.42 -9.53 1.08
CA PHE A 290 -7.12 -8.78 2.11
C PHE A 290 -7.64 -9.70 3.22
N ARG A 291 -7.47 -9.25 4.48
CA ARG A 291 -8.30 -9.69 5.57
C ARG A 291 -9.61 -8.89 5.53
N VAL A 292 -10.75 -9.57 5.66
CA VAL A 292 -12.09 -8.96 5.54
C VAL A 292 -12.82 -9.01 6.87
N ILE A 293 -13.02 -7.85 7.49
CA ILE A 293 -13.78 -7.75 8.72
C ILE A 293 -15.24 -7.45 8.38
N LYS A 294 -16.14 -8.27 8.93
CA LYS A 294 -17.59 -8.13 8.77
C LYS A 294 -18.20 -7.53 10.04
N PRO A 295 -19.38 -6.88 9.93
CA PRO A 295 -20.14 -6.46 11.11
C PRO A 295 -20.37 -7.63 12.05
N SER A 296 -20.37 -7.37 13.34
CA SER A 296 -20.82 -8.38 14.32
C SER A 296 -22.28 -8.68 14.05
N ILE A 297 -22.62 -9.96 13.88
CA ILE A 297 -24.03 -10.38 13.82
C ILE A 297 -24.54 -10.30 15.26
N ASN A 298 -25.38 -9.32 15.54
CA ASN A 298 -26.11 -9.24 16.81
C ASN A 298 -27.25 -10.25 16.84
#